data_fd9820c0bd1775cfb995961cda4fa8d1
#
_entry.id   fd9820c0bd1775cfb995961cda4fa8d1
#
_cell.length_a   1.000
_cell.length_b   1.000
_cell.length_c   1.000
_cell.angle_alpha   90.00
_cell.angle_beta   90.00
_cell.angle_gamma   90.00
#
_symmetry.space_group_name_H-M   'P 1'
#
loop_
_entity.id
_entity.type
_entity.pdbx_description
1 polymer ?
#
loop_
_entity_poly.entity_id
_entity_poly.type
_entity_poly.pdbx_seq_one_letter_code
_entity_poly.pdbx_strand_id
1 'polypeptide(L)'
;MNIIFLQIPLKTDSISSLIVEEKTLSVIELISSGGIGGNIIMGTLALLSIYAIYILFERYSTIKKASLEDESFLKSIKNFIEQKDIQAAKTLCKNTDNPISRMIEKGIDRIDKPMTDISAAIENQGKLEVYKMENNLANLATVAGAAPMIGFLGTVIGMIVAFHEMASAGGNIDVEMLSKGIYTAMVTTVGGLIVGIIAYIAYNFLVSKVDKVIFQLEARTTEFLDLLHHNE
;
A
#
# COMPACT_ATOMS: atom_id res chain seq x y z
N MET A 1 4.52 7.18 -87.02
CA MET A 1 3.97 6.29 -86.00
C MET A 1 3.90 7.09 -84.70
N ASN A 2 2.76 7.77 -84.49
CA ASN A 2 2.55 8.72 -83.39
C ASN A 2 2.00 7.90 -82.18
N ILE A 3 2.76 7.87 -81.08
CA ILE A 3 2.32 7.31 -79.81
C ILE A 3 1.64 8.44 -79.01
N ILE A 4 0.31 8.39 -78.92
CA ILE A 4 -0.49 9.28 -78.11
C ILE A 4 -0.32 8.84 -76.65
N PHE A 5 0.41 9.64 -75.87
CA PHE A 5 0.42 9.50 -74.38
C PHE A 5 -0.90 10.02 -73.83
N LEU A 6 -1.75 9.14 -73.35
CA LEU A 6 -2.97 9.47 -72.62
C LEU A 6 -2.54 9.90 -71.19
N GLN A 7 -2.49 11.22 -70.97
CA GLN A 7 -2.34 11.76 -69.61
C GLN A 7 -3.68 11.63 -68.91
N ILE A 8 -3.75 10.68 -68.01
CA ILE A 8 -4.84 10.57 -67.02
C ILE A 8 -4.51 11.58 -65.91
N PRO A 9 -5.32 12.60 -65.60
CA PRO A 9 -5.12 13.47 -64.49
C PRO A 9 -5.44 12.68 -63.20
N LEU A 10 -4.42 12.29 -62.45
CA LEU A 10 -4.57 11.81 -61.08
C LEU A 10 -5.11 12.96 -60.24
N LYS A 11 -6.38 12.85 -59.89
CA LYS A 11 -7.06 13.77 -59.00
C LYS A 11 -6.48 13.61 -57.58
N THR A 12 -5.54 14.49 -57.23
CA THR A 12 -4.79 14.48 -55.95
C THR A 12 -5.67 14.82 -54.73
N ASP A 13 -6.94 15.14 -54.94
CA ASP A 13 -7.85 15.59 -53.90
C ASP A 13 -8.46 14.46 -53.04
N SER A 14 -8.17 13.19 -53.36
CA SER A 14 -8.76 12.05 -52.64
C SER A 14 -7.86 11.42 -51.56
N ILE A 15 -6.62 11.87 -51.42
CA ILE A 15 -5.68 11.29 -50.42
C ILE A 15 -5.68 12.08 -49.10
N SER A 16 -6.08 13.36 -49.13
CA SER A 16 -6.16 14.16 -47.90
C SER A 16 -7.35 13.84 -46.99
N SER A 17 -8.33 13.07 -47.46
CA SER A 17 -9.50 12.65 -46.67
C SER A 17 -9.30 11.32 -45.91
N LEU A 18 -8.13 10.68 -46.06
CA LEU A 18 -7.79 9.43 -45.37
C LEU A 18 -6.79 9.61 -44.20
N ILE A 19 -6.50 10.86 -43.82
CA ILE A 19 -5.85 11.09 -42.53
C ILE A 19 -6.93 10.84 -41.49
N VAL A 20 -7.04 9.58 -41.04
CA VAL A 20 -7.70 9.23 -39.77
C VAL A 20 -6.95 10.01 -38.73
N GLU A 21 -7.57 11.06 -38.23
CA GLU A 21 -7.07 11.80 -37.07
C GLU A 21 -6.96 10.78 -35.96
N GLU A 22 -5.74 10.31 -35.69
CA GLU A 22 -5.48 9.47 -34.52
C GLU A 22 -5.86 10.30 -33.30
N LYS A 23 -7.10 10.10 -32.86
CA LYS A 23 -7.62 10.70 -31.63
C LYS A 23 -6.79 10.11 -30.47
N THR A 24 -5.70 10.81 -30.13
CA THR A 24 -4.88 10.45 -28.97
C THR A 24 -5.78 10.49 -27.76
N LEU A 25 -6.07 9.29 -27.23
CA LEU A 25 -6.92 9.13 -26.05
C LEU A 25 -6.20 9.75 -24.85
N SER A 26 -6.62 10.95 -24.43
CA SER A 26 -6.14 11.55 -23.20
C SER A 26 -6.68 10.75 -22.01
N VAL A 27 -5.79 10.35 -21.08
CA VAL A 27 -6.16 9.64 -19.84
C VAL A 27 -7.23 10.42 -19.05
N ILE A 28 -7.18 11.76 -19.10
CA ILE A 28 -8.17 12.63 -18.43
C ILE A 28 -9.54 12.55 -19.12
N GLU A 29 -9.55 12.51 -20.45
CA GLU A 29 -10.78 12.37 -21.24
C GLU A 29 -11.43 11.00 -21.04
N LEU A 30 -10.59 9.96 -20.88
CA LEU A 30 -10.96 8.60 -20.50
C LEU A 30 -11.69 8.54 -19.14
N ILE A 31 -11.15 9.20 -18.14
CA ILE A 31 -11.71 9.24 -16.77
C ILE A 31 -13.05 10.01 -16.79
N SER A 32 -13.15 11.08 -17.56
CA SER A 32 -14.33 11.94 -17.62
C SER A 32 -15.49 11.37 -18.46
N SER A 33 -15.22 10.39 -19.32
CA SER A 33 -16.21 9.79 -20.22
C SER A 33 -17.18 8.80 -19.55
N GLY A 34 -16.98 8.50 -18.26
CA GLY A 34 -17.61 7.43 -17.52
C GLY A 34 -19.07 7.60 -17.12
N GLY A 35 -19.72 8.69 -17.49
CA GLY A 35 -21.04 9.00 -16.95
C GLY A 35 -21.02 9.15 -15.43
N ILE A 36 -22.18 9.34 -14.80
CA ILE A 36 -22.28 9.57 -13.34
C ILE A 36 -21.75 8.35 -12.55
N GLY A 37 -22.09 7.13 -12.96
CA GLY A 37 -21.67 5.90 -12.27
C GLY A 37 -20.15 5.65 -12.34
N GLY A 38 -19.55 5.81 -13.52
CA GLY A 38 -18.11 5.65 -13.72
C GLY A 38 -17.31 6.68 -12.94
N ASN A 39 -17.78 7.94 -12.92
CA ASN A 39 -17.12 9.02 -12.19
C ASN A 39 -17.13 8.81 -10.66
N ILE A 40 -18.23 8.27 -10.10
CA ILE A 40 -18.30 7.93 -8.67
C ILE A 40 -17.27 6.83 -8.34
N ILE A 41 -17.18 5.78 -9.17
CA ILE A 41 -16.23 4.69 -8.98
C ILE A 41 -14.79 5.19 -9.08
N MET A 42 -14.46 5.96 -10.10
CA MET A 42 -13.13 6.53 -10.26
C MET A 42 -12.77 7.48 -9.10
N GLY A 43 -13.72 8.28 -8.63
CA GLY A 43 -13.55 9.12 -7.44
C GLY A 43 -13.26 8.29 -6.18
N THR A 44 -13.99 7.20 -5.98
CA THR A 44 -13.75 6.27 -4.86
C THR A 44 -12.38 5.62 -4.95
N LEU A 45 -11.96 5.16 -6.14
CA LEU A 45 -10.62 4.60 -6.36
C LEU A 45 -9.51 5.62 -6.11
N ALA A 46 -9.71 6.88 -6.52
CA ALA A 46 -8.77 7.97 -6.24
C ALA A 46 -8.62 8.22 -4.73
N LEU A 47 -9.72 8.25 -3.97
CA LEU A 47 -9.69 8.37 -2.51
C LEU A 47 -8.98 7.20 -1.85
N LEU A 48 -9.25 5.95 -2.30
CA LEU A 48 -8.56 4.75 -1.80
C LEU A 48 -7.07 4.79 -2.11
N SER A 49 -6.67 5.29 -3.28
CA SER A 49 -5.26 5.46 -3.65
C SER A 49 -4.54 6.45 -2.72
N ILE A 50 -5.14 7.60 -2.47
CA ILE A 50 -4.59 8.61 -1.54
C ILE A 50 -4.46 8.01 -0.14
N TYR A 51 -5.48 7.29 0.33
CA TYR A 51 -5.48 6.64 1.63
C TYR A 51 -4.39 5.56 1.74
N ALA A 52 -4.21 4.72 0.72
CA ALA A 52 -3.16 3.71 0.68
C ALA A 52 -1.75 4.33 0.73
N ILE A 53 -1.53 5.40 -0.04
CA ILE A 53 -0.26 6.14 -0.04
C ILE A 53 0.00 6.77 1.34
N TYR A 54 -1.02 7.35 1.97
CA TYR A 54 -0.91 7.91 3.32
C TYR A 54 -0.47 6.84 4.34
N ILE A 55 -1.14 5.67 4.35
CA ILE A 55 -0.78 4.56 5.25
C ILE A 55 0.66 4.10 4.99
N LEU A 56 1.06 3.96 3.71
CA LEU A 56 2.39 3.54 3.34
C LEU A 56 3.46 4.45 3.96
N PHE A 57 3.34 5.76 3.81
CA PHE A 57 4.32 6.71 4.34
C PHE A 57 4.30 6.77 5.87
N GLU A 58 3.13 6.78 6.47
CA GLU A 58 2.96 6.83 7.93
C GLU A 58 3.57 5.57 8.58
N ARG A 59 3.22 4.39 8.07
CA ARG A 59 3.73 3.12 8.60
C ARG A 59 5.22 2.93 8.32
N TYR A 60 5.68 3.27 7.14
CA TYR A 60 7.10 3.22 6.83
C TYR A 60 7.94 4.07 7.80
N SER A 61 7.50 5.28 8.12
CA SER A 61 8.17 6.15 9.09
C SER A 61 8.16 5.57 10.49
N THR A 62 7.04 4.98 10.93
CA THR A 62 6.90 4.35 12.25
C THR A 62 7.81 3.13 12.39
N ILE A 63 7.79 2.23 11.40
CA ILE A 63 8.60 1.01 11.39
C ILE A 63 10.09 1.35 11.30
N LYS A 64 10.45 2.35 10.48
CA LYS A 64 11.83 2.81 10.37
C LYS A 64 12.37 3.33 11.71
N LYS A 65 11.58 4.09 12.46
CA LYS A 65 11.97 4.56 13.81
C LYS A 65 12.14 3.38 14.78
N ALA A 66 11.28 2.37 14.69
CA ALA A 66 11.36 1.17 15.52
C ALA A 66 12.58 0.30 15.20
N SER A 67 13.05 0.31 13.94
CA SER A 67 14.19 -0.46 13.46
C SER A 67 15.56 0.19 13.75
N LEU A 68 15.60 1.39 14.33
CA LEU A 68 16.88 2.04 14.70
C LEU A 68 17.48 1.28 15.88
N GLU A 69 18.41 0.39 15.57
CA GLU A 69 19.24 -0.29 16.58
C GLU A 69 20.39 0.61 16.99
N ASP A 70 20.53 0.81 18.30
CA ASP A 70 21.72 1.35 18.89
C ASP A 70 22.43 0.23 19.67
N GLU A 71 23.47 -0.37 19.05
CA GLU A 71 24.29 -1.40 19.72
C GLU A 71 24.92 -0.88 21.00
N SER A 72 25.13 0.44 21.11
CA SER A 72 25.67 1.08 22.30
C SER A 72 24.70 1.03 23.46
N PHE A 73 23.38 1.03 23.18
CA PHE A 73 22.33 0.96 24.18
C PHE A 73 22.43 -0.33 25.02
N LEU A 74 22.46 -1.50 24.36
CA LEU A 74 22.54 -2.79 25.08
C LEU A 74 23.85 -2.93 25.84
N LYS A 75 24.98 -2.46 25.27
CA LYS A 75 26.25 -2.45 25.99
C LYS A 75 26.20 -1.60 27.26
N SER A 76 25.54 -0.45 27.19
CA SER A 76 25.36 0.42 28.35
C SER A 76 24.44 -0.19 29.40
N ILE A 77 23.33 -0.83 28.98
CA ILE A 77 22.45 -1.57 29.89
C ILE A 77 23.20 -2.69 30.60
N LYS A 78 24.01 -3.47 29.85
CA LYS A 78 24.86 -4.51 30.40
C LYS A 78 25.77 -3.97 31.51
N ASN A 79 26.51 -2.90 31.21
CA ASN A 79 27.42 -2.28 32.18
C ASN A 79 26.70 -1.81 33.46
N PHE A 80 25.51 -1.20 33.33
CA PHE A 80 24.75 -0.76 34.51
C PHE A 80 24.24 -1.94 35.35
N ILE A 81 23.80 -3.05 34.70
CA ILE A 81 23.37 -4.24 35.43
C ILE A 81 24.55 -4.89 36.17
N GLU A 82 25.72 -5.03 35.51
CA GLU A 82 26.95 -5.57 36.13
C GLU A 82 27.42 -4.70 37.33
N GLN A 83 27.23 -3.38 37.25
CA GLN A 83 27.52 -2.44 38.32
C GLN A 83 26.41 -2.35 39.39
N LYS A 84 25.31 -3.11 39.23
CA LYS A 84 24.11 -3.06 40.08
C LYS A 84 23.44 -1.67 40.16
N ASP A 85 23.71 -0.80 39.17
CA ASP A 85 23.07 0.52 39.06
C ASP A 85 21.77 0.42 38.24
N ILE A 86 20.77 -0.17 38.87
CA ILE A 86 19.44 -0.37 38.25
C ILE A 86 18.77 0.97 37.90
N GLN A 87 19.05 2.02 38.69
CA GLN A 87 18.44 3.31 38.46
C GLN A 87 19.00 3.99 37.20
N ALA A 88 20.31 3.88 36.94
CA ALA A 88 20.92 4.38 35.70
C ALA A 88 20.41 3.61 34.49
N ALA A 89 20.32 2.28 34.57
CA ALA A 89 19.74 1.45 33.51
C ALA A 89 18.29 1.87 33.17
N LYS A 90 17.44 2.09 34.16
CA LYS A 90 16.06 2.54 33.99
C LYS A 90 15.98 3.94 33.39
N THR A 91 16.86 4.85 33.80
CA THR A 91 16.92 6.21 33.26
C THR A 91 17.34 6.20 31.78
N LEU A 92 18.30 5.37 31.40
CA LEU A 92 18.70 5.17 30.02
C LEU A 92 17.53 4.66 29.16
N CYS A 93 16.79 3.65 29.66
CA CYS A 93 15.61 3.12 28.95
C CYS A 93 14.56 4.21 28.70
N LYS A 94 14.27 5.06 29.70
CA LYS A 94 13.29 6.15 29.57
C LYS A 94 13.71 7.24 28.58
N ASN A 95 15.02 7.50 28.47
CA ASN A 95 15.55 8.51 27.57
C ASN A 95 15.68 8.00 26.12
N THR A 96 15.56 6.70 25.91
CA THR A 96 15.67 6.07 24.59
C THR A 96 14.29 5.68 24.08
N ASP A 97 13.76 6.40 23.09
CA ASP A 97 12.41 6.16 22.55
C ASP A 97 12.43 5.12 21.42
N ASN A 98 12.64 3.86 21.77
CA ASN A 98 12.52 2.75 20.84
C ASN A 98 11.80 1.54 21.49
N PRO A 99 11.28 0.57 20.71
CA PRO A 99 10.57 -0.59 21.22
C PRO A 99 11.40 -1.42 22.21
N ILE A 100 12.69 -1.65 21.91
CA ILE A 100 13.55 -2.49 22.74
C ILE A 100 13.80 -1.85 24.11
N SER A 101 13.97 -0.52 24.17
CA SER A 101 14.16 0.16 25.45
C SER A 101 12.94 0.03 26.36
N ARG A 102 11.73 0.13 25.78
CA ARG A 102 10.47 -0.05 26.53
C ARG A 102 10.27 -1.51 27.01
N MET A 103 10.72 -2.49 26.22
CA MET A 103 10.70 -3.91 26.61
C MET A 103 11.67 -4.17 27.76
N ILE A 104 12.90 -3.70 27.65
CA ILE A 104 13.94 -3.84 28.68
C ILE A 104 13.55 -3.08 29.95
N GLU A 105 12.97 -1.89 29.87
CA GLU A 105 12.44 -1.16 31.02
C GLU A 105 11.45 -2.01 31.82
N LYS A 106 10.53 -2.73 31.14
CA LYS A 106 9.58 -3.64 31.81
C LYS A 106 10.24 -4.83 32.47
N GLY A 107 11.33 -5.33 31.90
CA GLY A 107 12.18 -6.35 32.53
C GLY A 107 12.87 -5.83 33.79
N ILE A 108 13.50 -4.66 33.70
CA ILE A 108 14.20 -3.98 34.81
C ILE A 108 13.21 -3.63 35.95
N ASP A 109 11.99 -3.22 35.61
CA ASP A 109 10.95 -2.94 36.63
C ASP A 109 10.60 -4.18 37.50
N ARG A 110 10.98 -5.38 37.08
CA ARG A 110 10.72 -6.66 37.73
C ARG A 110 11.97 -7.45 38.07
N ILE A 111 13.13 -6.79 38.10
CA ILE A 111 14.42 -7.45 38.26
C ILE A 111 14.52 -8.27 39.55
N ASP A 112 13.77 -7.90 40.61
CA ASP A 112 13.70 -8.62 41.89
C ASP A 112 12.68 -9.78 41.90
N LYS A 113 12.10 -10.12 40.74
CA LYS A 113 11.10 -11.19 40.61
C LYS A 113 11.72 -12.41 39.92
N PRO A 114 11.06 -13.59 40.02
CA PRO A 114 11.50 -14.76 39.27
C PRO A 114 11.67 -14.48 37.79
N MET A 115 12.64 -15.13 37.11
CA MET A 115 12.95 -14.96 35.72
C MET A 115 11.73 -15.14 34.77
N THR A 116 10.81 -16.04 35.17
CA THR A 116 9.53 -16.24 34.47
C THR A 116 8.67 -14.98 34.44
N ASP A 117 8.64 -14.21 35.52
CA ASP A 117 7.86 -12.96 35.59
C ASP A 117 8.52 -11.83 34.80
N ILE A 118 9.85 -11.80 34.80
CA ILE A 118 10.63 -10.84 33.97
C ILE A 118 10.38 -11.11 32.48
N SER A 119 10.57 -12.36 32.06
CA SER A 119 10.35 -12.78 30.67
C SER A 119 8.92 -12.49 30.21
N ALA A 120 7.92 -12.84 31.01
CA ALA A 120 6.52 -12.57 30.71
C ALA A 120 6.23 -11.05 30.57
N ALA A 121 6.87 -10.22 31.38
CA ALA A 121 6.68 -8.76 31.30
C ALA A 121 7.26 -8.19 30.00
N ILE A 122 8.44 -8.65 29.61
CA ILE A 122 9.11 -8.23 28.37
C ILE A 122 8.29 -8.70 27.16
N GLU A 123 7.86 -9.96 27.14
CA GLU A 123 7.04 -10.52 26.08
C GLU A 123 5.72 -9.77 25.90
N ASN A 124 5.01 -9.47 26.99
CA ASN A 124 3.77 -8.70 26.92
C ASN A 124 3.98 -7.29 26.37
N GLN A 125 5.08 -6.63 26.76
CA GLN A 125 5.43 -5.33 26.18
C GLN A 125 5.79 -5.48 24.70
N GLY A 126 6.51 -6.52 24.30
CA GLY A 126 6.84 -6.82 22.91
C GLY A 126 5.58 -6.97 22.06
N LYS A 127 4.59 -7.73 22.52
CA LYS A 127 3.29 -7.87 21.84
C LYS A 127 2.60 -6.52 21.62
N LEU A 128 2.68 -5.60 22.59
CA LEU A 128 2.14 -4.25 22.42
C LEU A 128 2.90 -3.42 21.38
N GLU A 129 4.22 -3.54 21.34
CA GLU A 129 5.02 -2.83 20.33
C GLU A 129 4.76 -3.37 18.92
N VAL A 130 4.64 -4.71 18.76
CA VAL A 130 4.26 -5.34 17.49
C VAL A 130 2.88 -4.86 17.04
N TYR A 131 1.89 -4.87 17.93
CA TYR A 131 0.55 -4.38 17.62
C TYR A 131 0.55 -2.91 17.13
N LYS A 132 1.39 -2.05 17.73
CA LYS A 132 1.54 -0.66 17.27
C LYS A 132 2.14 -0.58 15.85
N MET A 133 3.07 -1.46 15.50
CA MET A 133 3.67 -1.49 14.16
C MET A 133 2.71 -2.04 13.11
N GLU A 134 1.91 -3.05 13.46
CA GLU A 134 0.93 -3.68 12.57
C GLU A 134 -0.35 -2.84 12.40
N ASN A 135 -0.57 -1.86 13.23
CA ASN A 135 -1.75 -1.00 13.15
C ASN A 135 -1.87 -0.43 11.72
N ASN A 136 -3.10 -0.35 11.18
CA ASN A 136 -3.43 0.09 9.82
C ASN A 136 -2.90 -0.81 8.66
N LEU A 137 -2.07 -1.83 8.89
CA LEU A 137 -1.69 -2.74 7.81
C LEU A 137 -2.89 -3.52 7.26
N ALA A 138 -3.81 -3.93 8.14
CA ALA A 138 -5.06 -4.57 7.74
C ALA A 138 -5.91 -3.69 6.81
N ASN A 139 -5.91 -2.36 7.03
CA ASN A 139 -6.61 -1.41 6.17
C ASN A 139 -5.96 -1.35 4.77
N LEU A 140 -4.63 -1.39 4.71
CA LEU A 140 -3.90 -1.42 3.44
C LEU A 140 -4.16 -2.72 2.66
N ALA A 141 -4.20 -3.86 3.35
CA ALA A 141 -4.61 -5.15 2.78
C ALA A 141 -6.05 -5.10 2.24
N THR A 142 -6.95 -4.44 2.97
CA THR A 142 -8.33 -4.24 2.54
C THR A 142 -8.41 -3.42 1.26
N VAL A 143 -7.65 -2.33 1.14
CA VAL A 143 -7.59 -1.54 -0.10
C VAL A 143 -7.05 -2.38 -1.25
N ALA A 144 -6.01 -3.19 -1.01
CA ALA A 144 -5.42 -4.06 -2.03
C ALA A 144 -6.44 -5.05 -2.62
N GLY A 145 -7.32 -5.61 -1.78
CA GLY A 145 -8.38 -6.52 -2.23
C GLY A 145 -9.62 -5.80 -2.76
N ALA A 146 -10.06 -4.72 -2.13
CA ALA A 146 -11.30 -4.03 -2.48
C ALA A 146 -11.18 -3.19 -3.76
N ALA A 147 -10.04 -2.56 -4.02
CA ALA A 147 -9.88 -1.68 -5.18
C ALA A 147 -10.12 -2.39 -6.52
N PRO A 148 -9.57 -3.59 -6.80
CA PRO A 148 -9.90 -4.35 -8.00
C PRO A 148 -11.38 -4.74 -8.07
N MET A 149 -12.01 -5.09 -6.95
CA MET A 149 -13.43 -5.46 -6.90
C MET A 149 -14.34 -4.26 -7.23
N ILE A 150 -14.00 -3.07 -6.71
CA ILE A 150 -14.68 -1.80 -7.04
C ILE A 150 -14.49 -1.47 -8.52
N GLY A 151 -13.30 -1.65 -9.07
CA GLY A 151 -13.02 -1.47 -10.49
C GLY A 151 -13.86 -2.42 -11.35
N PHE A 152 -13.94 -3.69 -10.98
CA PHE A 152 -14.78 -4.68 -11.66
C PHE A 152 -16.28 -4.34 -11.56
N LEU A 153 -16.74 -3.87 -10.40
CA LEU A 153 -18.12 -3.38 -10.25
C LEU A 153 -18.43 -2.27 -11.27
N GLY A 154 -17.45 -1.43 -11.57
CA GLY A 154 -17.55 -0.40 -12.60
C GLY A 154 -17.82 -0.96 -13.99
N THR A 155 -17.18 -2.09 -14.35
CA THR A 155 -17.48 -2.74 -15.64
C THR A 155 -18.91 -3.28 -15.70
N VAL A 156 -19.38 -3.90 -14.65
CA VAL A 156 -20.74 -4.44 -14.60
C VAL A 156 -21.77 -3.32 -14.74
N ILE A 157 -21.63 -2.25 -13.98
CA ILE A 157 -22.54 -1.09 -14.05
C ILE A 157 -22.46 -0.43 -15.43
N GLY A 158 -21.27 -0.20 -16.00
CA GLY A 158 -21.10 0.40 -17.30
C GLY A 158 -21.73 -0.43 -18.43
N MET A 159 -21.60 -1.75 -18.39
CA MET A 159 -22.23 -2.66 -19.32
C MET A 159 -23.77 -2.67 -19.19
N ILE A 160 -24.31 -2.66 -17.97
CA ILE A 160 -25.75 -2.58 -17.74
C ILE A 160 -26.31 -1.28 -18.37
N VAL A 161 -25.65 -0.14 -18.17
CA VAL A 161 -26.09 1.14 -18.72
C VAL A 161 -26.02 1.11 -20.24
N ALA A 162 -24.93 0.61 -20.83
CA ALA A 162 -24.76 0.53 -22.28
C ALA A 162 -25.86 -0.34 -22.94
N PHE A 163 -26.19 -1.50 -22.37
CA PHE A 163 -27.27 -2.36 -22.88
C PHE A 163 -28.64 -1.75 -22.65
N HIS A 164 -28.88 -1.07 -21.56
CA HIS A 164 -30.13 -0.37 -21.30
C HIS A 164 -30.41 0.74 -22.33
N GLU A 165 -29.38 1.55 -22.62
CA GLU A 165 -29.46 2.62 -23.64
C GLU A 165 -29.72 2.04 -25.03
N MET A 166 -29.02 0.95 -25.38
CA MET A 166 -29.24 0.26 -26.66
C MET A 166 -30.68 -0.30 -26.78
N ALA A 167 -31.22 -0.92 -25.72
CA ALA A 167 -32.58 -1.42 -25.72
C ALA A 167 -33.63 -0.30 -25.85
N SER A 168 -33.34 0.87 -25.26
CA SER A 168 -34.21 2.06 -25.31
C SER A 168 -34.23 2.74 -26.68
N ALA A 169 -33.17 2.56 -27.50
CA ALA A 169 -33.06 3.13 -28.84
C ALA A 169 -33.93 2.42 -29.92
N GLY A 170 -34.78 1.51 -29.54
CA GLY A 170 -35.79 0.91 -30.45
C GLY A 170 -35.24 0.00 -31.56
N GLY A 171 -34.06 -0.60 -31.35
CA GLY A 171 -33.47 -1.60 -32.27
C GLY A 171 -32.48 -1.03 -33.28
N ASN A 172 -32.31 0.28 -33.39
CA ASN A 172 -31.18 0.90 -34.10
C ASN A 172 -29.94 0.78 -33.21
N ILE A 173 -29.05 -0.16 -33.54
CA ILE A 173 -27.79 -0.36 -32.83
C ILE A 173 -26.81 0.77 -33.20
N ASP A 174 -26.62 1.70 -32.29
CA ASP A 174 -25.53 2.67 -32.37
C ASP A 174 -24.26 2.03 -31.83
N VAL A 175 -23.37 1.62 -32.77
CA VAL A 175 -22.10 0.97 -32.45
C VAL A 175 -21.18 1.90 -31.66
N GLU A 176 -21.24 3.20 -31.93
CA GLU A 176 -20.41 4.19 -31.23
C GLU A 176 -20.81 4.31 -29.77
N MET A 177 -22.12 4.36 -29.49
CA MET A 177 -22.65 4.41 -28.13
C MET A 177 -22.30 3.16 -27.31
N LEU A 178 -22.47 1.98 -27.92
CA LEU A 178 -22.10 0.71 -27.29
C LEU A 178 -20.59 0.64 -26.99
N SER A 179 -19.76 1.01 -27.96
CA SER A 179 -18.30 1.01 -27.82
C SER A 179 -17.85 1.95 -26.72
N LYS A 180 -18.45 3.13 -26.59
CA LYS A 180 -18.16 4.10 -25.55
C LYS A 180 -18.51 3.55 -24.16
N GLY A 181 -19.66 2.88 -24.01
CA GLY A 181 -20.06 2.25 -22.75
C GLY A 181 -19.13 1.13 -22.30
N ILE A 182 -18.73 0.24 -23.24
CA ILE A 182 -17.79 -0.85 -22.96
C ILE A 182 -16.41 -0.28 -22.58
N TYR A 183 -15.94 0.67 -23.34
CA TYR A 183 -14.64 1.30 -23.12
C TYR A 183 -14.54 1.96 -21.73
N THR A 184 -15.53 2.75 -21.37
CA THR A 184 -15.64 3.37 -20.05
C THR A 184 -15.64 2.34 -18.92
N ALA A 185 -16.40 1.26 -19.10
CA ALA A 185 -16.43 0.15 -18.16
C ALA A 185 -15.03 -0.44 -17.96
N MET A 186 -14.27 -0.70 -19.02
CA MET A 186 -12.92 -1.28 -18.92
C MET A 186 -11.93 -0.35 -18.20
N VAL A 187 -12.04 0.98 -18.37
CA VAL A 187 -11.17 1.96 -17.71
C VAL A 187 -11.27 1.87 -16.19
N THR A 188 -12.48 1.68 -15.64
CA THR A 188 -12.66 1.55 -14.19
C THR A 188 -11.95 0.31 -13.63
N THR A 189 -11.96 -0.80 -14.36
CA THR A 189 -11.24 -2.02 -13.94
C THR A 189 -9.72 -1.81 -13.96
N VAL A 190 -9.20 -1.16 -15.01
CA VAL A 190 -7.76 -0.83 -15.06
C VAL A 190 -7.37 0.07 -13.89
N GLY A 191 -8.18 1.10 -13.60
CA GLY A 191 -7.96 1.96 -12.43
C GLY A 191 -7.94 1.19 -11.11
N GLY A 192 -8.92 0.30 -10.90
CA GLY A 192 -9.01 -0.55 -9.71
C GLY A 192 -7.82 -1.49 -9.57
N LEU A 193 -7.36 -2.10 -10.65
CA LEU A 193 -6.19 -2.98 -10.67
C LEU A 193 -4.90 -2.22 -10.33
N ILE A 194 -4.69 -1.04 -10.90
CA ILE A 194 -3.51 -0.22 -10.60
C ILE A 194 -3.45 0.12 -9.10
N VAL A 195 -4.55 0.61 -8.54
CA VAL A 195 -4.63 0.94 -7.10
C VAL A 195 -4.41 -0.30 -6.24
N GLY A 196 -5.05 -1.43 -6.58
CA GLY A 196 -4.93 -2.68 -5.86
C GLY A 196 -3.51 -3.25 -5.87
N ILE A 197 -2.84 -3.25 -7.02
CA ILE A 197 -1.46 -3.74 -7.16
C ILE A 197 -0.49 -2.88 -6.33
N ILE A 198 -0.61 -1.57 -6.40
CA ILE A 198 0.24 -0.65 -5.61
C ILE A 198 0.02 -0.90 -4.10
N ALA A 199 -1.22 -0.98 -3.65
CA ALA A 199 -1.55 -1.24 -2.25
C ALA A 199 -1.05 -2.64 -1.79
N TYR A 200 -1.14 -3.66 -2.65
CA TYR A 200 -0.68 -5.02 -2.36
C TYR A 200 0.84 -5.07 -2.19
N ILE A 201 1.59 -4.44 -3.10
CA ILE A 201 3.05 -4.36 -3.02
C ILE A 201 3.46 -3.59 -1.74
N ALA A 202 2.80 -2.46 -1.46
CA ALA A 202 3.06 -1.66 -0.27
C ALA A 202 2.80 -2.45 1.03
N TYR A 203 1.69 -3.19 1.09
CA TYR A 203 1.35 -4.05 2.22
C TYR A 203 2.44 -5.10 2.49
N ASN A 204 2.79 -5.90 1.48
CA ASN A 204 3.80 -6.95 1.65
C ASN A 204 5.19 -6.38 2.00
N PHE A 205 5.54 -5.23 1.45
CA PHE A 205 6.78 -4.54 1.80
C PHE A 205 6.79 -4.12 3.28
N LEU A 206 5.71 -3.56 3.79
CA LEU A 206 5.61 -3.15 5.20
C LEU A 206 5.59 -4.36 6.15
N VAL A 207 4.84 -5.42 5.82
CA VAL A 207 4.82 -6.67 6.61
C VAL A 207 6.24 -7.23 6.75
N SER A 208 6.98 -7.37 5.65
CA SER A 208 8.37 -7.85 5.68
C SER A 208 9.29 -6.96 6.55
N LYS A 209 9.02 -5.66 6.61
CA LYS A 209 9.77 -4.74 7.50
C LYS A 209 9.40 -4.94 8.97
N VAL A 210 8.12 -5.17 9.28
CA VAL A 210 7.66 -5.48 10.64
C VAL A 210 8.28 -6.78 11.12
N ASP A 211 8.23 -7.84 10.31
CA ASP A 211 8.81 -9.15 10.65
C ASP A 211 10.31 -9.03 10.99
N LYS A 212 11.04 -8.20 10.23
CA LYS A 212 12.45 -7.94 10.52
C LYS A 212 12.64 -7.28 11.88
N VAL A 213 11.79 -6.31 12.23
CA VAL A 213 11.88 -5.63 13.55
C VAL A 213 11.52 -6.62 14.67
N ILE A 214 10.49 -7.45 14.49
CA ILE A 214 10.11 -8.49 15.46
C ILE A 214 11.31 -9.41 15.76
N PHE A 215 11.95 -9.92 14.72
CA PHE A 215 13.13 -10.76 14.86
C PHE A 215 14.25 -10.06 15.65
N GLN A 216 14.48 -8.77 15.39
CA GLN A 216 15.47 -7.98 16.13
C GLN A 216 15.07 -7.84 17.59
N LEU A 217 13.80 -7.54 17.89
CA LEU A 217 13.30 -7.43 19.28
C LEU A 217 13.47 -8.73 20.05
N GLU A 218 13.14 -9.87 19.44
CA GLU A 218 13.30 -11.20 20.04
C GLU A 218 14.78 -11.51 20.33
N ALA A 219 15.67 -11.27 19.38
CA ALA A 219 17.10 -11.49 19.53
C ALA A 219 17.69 -10.66 20.70
N ARG A 220 17.33 -9.36 20.76
CA ARG A 220 17.81 -8.47 21.83
C ARG A 220 17.20 -8.77 23.18
N THR A 221 15.96 -9.24 23.21
CA THR A 221 15.30 -9.70 24.45
C THR A 221 16.02 -10.93 25.01
N THR A 222 16.34 -11.89 24.15
CA THR A 222 17.09 -13.09 24.56
C THR A 222 18.46 -12.71 25.12
N GLU A 223 19.21 -11.85 24.43
CA GLU A 223 20.50 -11.34 24.91
C GLU A 223 20.39 -10.68 26.29
N PHE A 224 19.34 -9.91 26.53
CA PHE A 224 19.10 -9.27 27.84
C PHE A 224 18.75 -10.30 28.93
N LEU A 225 17.92 -11.30 28.64
CA LEU A 225 17.57 -12.36 29.60
C LEU A 225 18.78 -13.21 29.96
N ASP A 226 19.65 -13.53 29.00
CA ASP A 226 20.90 -14.27 29.24
C ASP A 226 21.85 -13.48 30.15
N LEU A 227 21.90 -12.13 30.00
CA LEU A 227 22.66 -11.27 30.89
C LEU A 227 22.18 -11.33 32.33
N LEU A 228 20.86 -11.36 32.53
CA LEU A 228 20.30 -11.46 33.90
C LEU A 228 20.59 -12.82 34.53
N HIS A 229 20.45 -13.89 33.77
CA HIS A 229 20.72 -15.25 34.26
C HIS A 229 22.19 -15.48 34.65
N HIS A 230 23.14 -14.78 33.99
CA HIS A 230 24.57 -14.94 34.28
C HIS A 230 25.02 -14.16 35.51
N ASN A 231 24.21 -13.21 36.00
CA ASN A 231 24.49 -12.37 37.16
C ASN A 231 23.72 -12.78 38.43
N GLU A 232 22.90 -13.84 38.38
CA GLU A 232 22.35 -14.54 39.54
C GLU A 232 23.39 -15.52 40.11
#